data_ba0941deccac6225299b5d10721a4540
#
_entry.id   ba0941deccac6225299b5d10721a4540
#
_cell.length_a   1.000
_cell.length_b   1.000
_cell.length_c   1.000
_cell.angle_alpha   90.00
_cell.angle_beta   90.00
_cell.angle_gamma   90.00
#
_symmetry.space_group_name_H-M   'P 1'
#
loop_
_entity.id
_entity.type
_entity.pdbx_description
1 polymer ?
#
loop_
_entity_poly.entity_id
_entity_poly.type
_entity_poly.pdbx_seq_one_letter_code
_entity_poly.pdbx_strand_id
1 'polypeptide(L)'
;MISENVKLINSKIIEPVFIDDNVVIENSTIGPHVSIYKDTKILDSHVENSIIGKHTQVLNAQINNSMIGNNCKYDGNYKSINIGDFSELI
;
A
#
# COMPACT_ATOMS: atom_id res chain seq x y z
N MET A 1 -12.06 7.89 4.21
CA MET A 1 -12.93 6.88 4.82
C MET A 1 -12.13 5.64 5.13
N ILE A 2 -12.24 5.15 6.34
CA ILE A 2 -11.49 3.98 6.80
C ILE A 2 -12.48 2.96 7.31
N SER A 3 -12.43 1.75 6.77
CA SER A 3 -13.33 0.69 7.17
C SER A 3 -13.10 0.30 8.63
N GLU A 4 -14.13 -0.23 9.28
CA GLU A 4 -14.02 -0.69 10.65
C GLU A 4 -13.10 -1.90 10.81
N ASN A 5 -12.89 -2.64 9.75
CA ASN A 5 -12.10 -3.86 9.82
C ASN A 5 -10.64 -3.65 9.47
N VAL A 6 -10.18 -2.42 9.53
CA VAL A 6 -8.78 -2.09 9.26
C VAL A 6 -7.99 -2.20 10.54
N LYS A 7 -6.81 -2.80 10.46
CA LYS A 7 -5.89 -2.86 11.58
C LYS A 7 -4.76 -1.88 11.35
N LEU A 8 -4.60 -0.96 12.29
CA LEU A 8 -3.52 0.02 12.24
C LEU A 8 -2.62 -0.24 13.42
N ILE A 9 -1.39 -0.63 13.16
CA ILE A 9 -0.42 -0.95 14.19
C ILE A 9 0.77 -0.02 14.04
N ASN A 10 0.96 0.85 15.02
CA ASN A 10 2.10 1.76 15.03
C ASN A 10 2.22 2.54 13.70
N SER A 11 1.08 3.05 13.21
CA SER A 11 1.03 3.67 11.91
C SER A 11 0.36 5.04 11.97
N LYS A 12 0.62 5.85 10.95
CA LYS A 12 0.08 7.19 10.87
C LYS A 12 -0.74 7.34 9.60
N ILE A 13 -1.92 7.92 9.74
CA ILE A 13 -2.81 8.15 8.61
C ILE A 13 -2.96 9.65 8.40
N ILE A 14 -2.79 10.09 7.18
CA ILE A 14 -2.95 11.48 6.79
C ILE A 14 -4.08 11.56 5.77
N GLU A 15 -5.18 12.18 6.17
CA GLU A 15 -6.35 12.30 5.29
C GLU A 15 -6.07 13.26 4.13
N PRO A 16 -6.74 13.10 3.01
CA PRO A 16 -7.83 12.15 2.75
C PRO A 16 -7.30 10.79 2.31
N VAL A 17 -7.94 9.74 2.82
CA VAL A 17 -7.60 8.37 2.44
C VAL A 17 -8.88 7.54 2.32
N PHE A 18 -8.80 6.50 1.51
CA PHE A 18 -9.81 5.46 1.46
C PHE A 18 -9.12 4.13 1.78
N ILE A 19 -9.55 3.46 2.85
CA ILE A 19 -8.97 2.19 3.25
C ILE A 19 -10.09 1.19 3.44
N ASP A 20 -10.11 0.16 2.63
CA ASP A 20 -11.19 -0.81 2.55
C ASP A 20 -11.05 -1.89 3.62
N ASP A 21 -11.93 -2.88 3.58
CA ASP A 21 -12.01 -3.92 4.59
C ASP A 21 -10.79 -4.82 4.64
N ASN A 22 -10.48 -5.28 5.82
CA ASN A 22 -9.43 -6.29 6.06
C ASN A 22 -8.06 -5.83 5.60
N VAL A 23 -7.81 -4.54 5.63
CA VAL A 23 -6.48 -4.00 5.35
C VAL A 23 -5.69 -3.99 6.65
N VAL A 24 -4.43 -4.37 6.58
CA VAL A 24 -3.52 -4.32 7.71
C VAL A 24 -2.40 -3.35 7.36
N ILE A 25 -2.17 -2.38 8.24
CA ILE A 25 -1.11 -1.40 8.06
C ILE A 25 -0.27 -1.39 9.31
N GLU A 26 1.02 -1.65 9.16
CA GLU A 26 1.92 -1.75 10.29
C GLU A 26 3.19 -0.98 10.03
N ASN A 27 3.61 -0.17 11.02
CA ASN A 27 4.83 0.64 10.98
C ASN A 27 4.91 1.49 9.70
N SER A 28 3.78 2.07 9.29
CA SER A 28 3.70 2.74 8.00
C SER A 28 3.05 4.10 8.13
N THR A 29 3.27 4.94 7.12
CA THR A 29 2.60 6.22 7.00
C THR A 29 1.81 6.23 5.70
N ILE A 30 0.53 6.51 5.79
CA ILE A 30 -0.39 6.42 4.66
C ILE A 30 -1.07 7.77 4.44
N GLY A 31 -0.97 8.26 3.24
CA GLY A 31 -1.63 9.48 2.85
C GLY A 31 -0.69 10.64 2.66
N PRO A 32 -1.21 11.77 2.19
CA PRO A 32 -2.60 11.97 1.79
C PRO A 32 -2.89 11.41 0.40
N HIS A 33 -4.18 11.39 0.04
CA HIS A 33 -4.65 10.99 -1.29
C HIS A 33 -4.27 9.57 -1.65
N VAL A 34 -4.61 8.63 -0.75
CA VAL A 34 -4.31 7.22 -0.95
C VAL A 34 -5.59 6.42 -0.91
N SER A 35 -5.70 5.44 -1.81
CA SER A 35 -6.78 4.47 -1.77
C SER A 35 -6.17 3.08 -1.67
N ILE A 36 -6.62 2.31 -0.68
CA ILE A 36 -6.13 0.96 -0.46
C ILE A 36 -7.33 0.03 -0.44
N TYR A 37 -7.33 -0.94 -1.34
CA TYR A 37 -8.47 -1.84 -1.47
C TYR A 37 -8.32 -3.07 -0.59
N LYS A 38 -9.38 -3.86 -0.51
CA LYS A 38 -9.53 -4.85 0.55
C LYS A 38 -8.45 -5.93 0.53
N ASP A 39 -8.23 -6.53 1.68
CA ASP A 39 -7.34 -7.66 1.87
C ASP A 39 -5.89 -7.34 1.50
N THR A 40 -5.49 -6.10 1.70
CA THR A 40 -4.15 -5.64 1.39
C THR A 40 -3.36 -5.46 2.68
N LYS A 41 -2.06 -5.72 2.63
CA LYS A 41 -1.17 -5.54 3.77
C LYS A 41 -0.07 -4.57 3.40
N ILE A 42 0.19 -3.61 4.28
CA ILE A 42 1.24 -2.62 4.08
C ILE A 42 2.11 -2.63 5.33
N LEU A 43 3.39 -2.93 5.15
CA LEU A 43 4.32 -3.07 6.25
C LEU A 43 5.56 -2.21 6.00
N ASP A 44 5.97 -1.45 7.01
CA ASP A 44 7.21 -0.68 6.98
C ASP A 44 7.31 0.20 5.73
N SER A 45 6.22 0.88 5.38
CA SER A 45 6.14 1.60 4.11
C SER A 45 5.59 3.01 4.28
N HIS A 46 5.81 3.81 3.26
CA HIS A 46 5.23 5.14 3.17
C HIS A 46 4.51 5.24 1.83
N VAL A 47 3.22 5.53 1.87
CA VAL A 47 2.40 5.59 0.66
C VAL A 47 1.68 6.93 0.60
N GLU A 48 1.82 7.64 -0.51
CA GLU A 48 1.08 8.88 -0.72
C GLU A 48 0.72 9.04 -2.18
N ASN A 49 -0.37 9.73 -2.45
CA ASN A 49 -0.85 10.02 -3.82
C ASN A 49 -0.90 8.78 -4.69
N SER A 50 -1.39 7.65 -4.14
CA SER A 50 -1.29 6.38 -4.84
C SER A 50 -2.52 5.53 -4.63
N ILE A 51 -2.67 4.51 -5.46
CA ILE A 51 -3.76 3.56 -5.37
C ILE A 51 -3.15 2.17 -5.26
N ILE A 52 -3.56 1.43 -4.23
CA ILE A 52 -3.10 0.06 -4.01
C ILE A 52 -4.28 -0.87 -4.21
N GLY A 53 -4.16 -1.80 -5.12
CA GLY A 53 -5.23 -2.74 -5.44
C GLY A 53 -5.50 -3.74 -4.33
N LYS A 54 -6.47 -4.61 -4.55
CA LYS A 54 -6.88 -5.57 -3.53
C LYS A 54 -5.95 -6.79 -3.52
N HIS A 55 -5.91 -7.47 -2.39
CA HIS A 55 -5.10 -8.68 -2.21
C HIS A 55 -3.63 -8.43 -2.54
N THR A 56 -3.13 -7.27 -2.16
CA THR A 56 -1.78 -6.85 -2.49
C THR A 56 -0.96 -6.72 -1.22
N GLN A 57 0.33 -6.92 -1.32
CA GLN A 57 1.25 -6.71 -0.20
C GLN A 57 2.29 -5.68 -0.58
N VAL A 58 2.51 -4.72 0.31
CA VAL A 58 3.52 -3.68 0.13
C VAL A 58 4.45 -3.74 1.32
N LEU A 59 5.72 -3.95 1.07
CA LEU A 59 6.72 -4.16 2.11
C LEU A 59 7.91 -3.25 1.90
N ASN A 60 8.33 -2.56 2.94
CA ASN A 60 9.57 -1.79 2.94
C ASN A 60 9.69 -0.83 1.75
N ALA A 61 8.63 -0.13 1.43
CA ALA A 61 8.58 0.67 0.21
C ALA A 61 8.22 2.12 0.47
N GLN A 62 8.67 2.99 -0.41
CA GLN A 62 8.16 4.36 -0.48
C GLN A 62 7.44 4.50 -1.82
N ILE A 63 6.15 4.78 -1.76
CA ILE A 63 5.31 4.81 -2.94
C ILE A 63 4.68 6.19 -3.07
N ASN A 64 4.85 6.79 -4.24
CA ASN A 64 4.32 8.12 -4.50
C ASN A 64 3.87 8.17 -5.95
N ASN A 65 2.71 8.74 -6.20
CA ASN A 65 2.17 8.94 -7.54
C ASN A 65 2.13 7.65 -8.35
N SER A 66 1.73 6.55 -7.71
CA SER A 66 1.79 5.23 -8.33
C SER A 66 0.47 4.51 -8.23
N MET A 67 0.31 3.50 -9.05
CA MET A 67 -0.83 2.62 -8.98
C MET A 67 -0.32 1.18 -8.99
N ILE A 68 -0.65 0.44 -7.93
CA ILE A 68 -0.27 -0.96 -7.82
C ILE A 68 -1.53 -1.80 -8.01
N GLY A 69 -1.48 -2.74 -8.92
CA GLY A 69 -2.65 -3.51 -9.26
C GLY A 69 -3.06 -4.53 -8.21
N ASN A 70 -3.99 -5.39 -8.58
CA ASN A 70 -4.49 -6.40 -7.67
C ASN A 70 -3.57 -7.61 -7.62
N ASN A 71 -3.58 -8.32 -6.51
CA ASN A 71 -2.87 -9.59 -6.34
C ASN A 71 -1.37 -9.45 -6.59
N CYS A 72 -0.81 -8.34 -6.16
CA CYS A 72 0.60 -8.06 -6.36
C CYS A 72 1.35 -8.11 -5.05
N LYS A 73 2.66 -8.28 -5.13
CA LYS A 73 3.52 -8.13 -3.98
C LYS A 73 4.65 -7.19 -4.37
N TYR A 74 4.78 -6.11 -3.62
CA TYR A 74 5.82 -5.13 -3.88
C TYR A 74 6.72 -5.02 -2.66
N ASP A 75 7.99 -5.37 -2.83
CA ASP A 75 8.95 -5.31 -1.75
C ASP A 75 10.05 -4.33 -2.14
N GLY A 76 10.09 -3.19 -1.46
CA GLY A 76 11.02 -2.14 -1.80
C GLY A 76 12.47 -2.47 -1.51
N ASN A 77 12.74 -3.52 -0.73
CA ASN A 77 14.10 -3.96 -0.48
C ASN A 77 14.65 -4.85 -1.58
N TYR A 78 13.82 -5.21 -2.54
CA TYR A 78 14.23 -6.12 -3.58
C TYR A 78 14.92 -5.33 -4.68
N LYS A 79 16.13 -5.62 -4.98
CA LYS A 79 16.89 -4.76 -5.86
C LYS A 79 16.72 -5.05 -7.32
N SER A 80 16.32 -6.22 -7.65
CA SER A 80 16.18 -6.50 -9.05
C SER A 80 14.89 -6.03 -9.55
N ILE A 81 14.57 -5.15 -9.72
CA ILE A 81 13.31 -4.85 -10.02
C ILE A 81 12.89 -4.61 -11.26
N ASN A 82 12.66 -5.01 -11.73
CA ASN A 82 12.14 -4.63 -12.60
C ASN A 82 10.89 -4.73 -12.66
N ILE A 83 10.53 -4.46 -12.36
CA ILE A 83 9.37 -4.50 -12.24
C ILE A 83 8.60 -4.37 -13.01
N GLY A 84 9.14 -4.77 -13.23
CA GLY A 84 8.68 -4.78 -13.96
C GLY A 84 8.21 -5.00 -14.40
N ASP A 85 8.56 -5.33 -14.49
CA ASP A 85 8.30 -5.57 -15.06
C ASP A 85 7.48 -5.82 -14.99
N PHE A 86 7.78 -5.88 -14.70
CA PHE A 86 7.08 -5.99 -14.76
C PHE A 86 6.26 -5.80 -14.58
N SER A 87 6.46 -5.82 -14.48
CA SER A 87 5.98 -5.53 -14.51
C SER A 87 5.70 -5.03 -14.15
N GLU A 88 6.01 -4.81 -14.09
CA GLU A 88 5.94 -4.33 -13.92
C GLU A 88 5.69 -3.71 -13.50
N LEU A 89 6.04 -3.39 -13.12
CA LEU A 89 6.04 -2.88 -12.98
C LEU A 89 5.66 -2.63 -13.15
N ILE A 90 5.60 -2.84 -13.30
CA ILE A 90 5.35 -2.71 -13.77
C ILE A 90 4.98 -2.65 -13.99
#